data_d2bb44499e69d27dc1cd84d36774d612
#
_entry.id   d2bb44499e69d27dc1cd84d36774d612
#
_cell.length_a   1.000
_cell.length_b   1.000
_cell.length_c   1.000
_cell.angle_alpha   90.00
_cell.angle_beta   90.00
_cell.angle_gamma   90.00
#
_symmetry.space_group_name_H-M   'P 1'
#
loop_
_entity.id
_entity.type
_entity.pdbx_description
1 polymer ?
#
loop_
_entity_poly.entity_id
_entity_poly.type
_entity_poly.pdbx_seq_one_letter_code
_entity_poly.pdbx_strand_id
1 'polypeptide(L)'
;MPNYRRANQAGGSYFFTVVSYRRQPIFCEPAFREALRVAIESTRTRYPFEIDAWVLLPDHLHCIWTLPPNDADFATRWGQIKRRVSLSCGEQFRRDEWLASSKRKHREATIWQRRYWEHLIRDQQDFARHMDYI
;
A
#
# COMPACT_ATOMS: atom_id res chain seq x y z
N MET A 1 20.34 0.78 -15.92
CA MET A 1 19.58 0.36 -15.54
C MET A 1 18.77 0.21 -16.15
N PRO A 2 18.86 -0.16 -16.08
CA PRO A 2 18.01 -0.75 -16.51
C PRO A 2 16.69 -0.42 -16.33
N ASN A 3 15.96 -0.93 -17.03
CA ASN A 3 14.57 -0.73 -17.05
C ASN A 3 13.96 -1.49 -15.93
N TYR A 4 13.66 -0.82 -14.86
CA TYR A 4 12.89 -1.43 -13.80
C TYR A 4 11.49 -1.76 -14.33
N ARG A 5 11.07 -2.97 -14.14
CA ARG A 5 9.71 -3.39 -14.46
C ARG A 5 9.10 -4.01 -13.21
N ARG A 6 7.85 -3.65 -12.93
CA ARG A 6 7.15 -4.29 -11.83
C ARG A 6 6.95 -5.76 -12.16
N ALA A 7 7.32 -6.62 -11.23
CA ALA A 7 7.04 -8.04 -11.36
C ALA A 7 5.53 -8.23 -11.31
N ASN A 8 4.97 -9.02 -12.24
CA ASN A 8 3.55 -9.33 -12.16
C ASN A 8 3.31 -10.74 -12.68
N GLN A 9 2.33 -11.39 -12.10
CA GLN A 9 1.91 -12.72 -12.47
C GLN A 9 0.46 -12.88 -12.06
N ALA A 10 -0.40 -13.26 -13.01
CA ALA A 10 -1.81 -13.46 -12.72
C ALA A 10 -1.99 -14.53 -11.63
N GLY A 11 -2.79 -14.23 -10.64
CA GLY A 11 -3.01 -15.12 -9.50
C GLY A 11 -1.83 -15.22 -8.55
N GLY A 12 -0.83 -14.35 -8.70
CA GLY A 12 0.38 -14.41 -7.88
C GLY A 12 0.18 -13.88 -6.47
N SER A 13 1.11 -14.25 -5.60
CA SER A 13 1.23 -13.71 -4.25
C SER A 13 2.37 -12.70 -4.22
N TYR A 14 2.15 -11.59 -3.54
CA TYR A 14 3.10 -10.49 -3.52
C TYR A 14 3.32 -10.00 -2.11
N PHE A 15 4.58 -9.73 -1.78
CA PHE A 15 4.94 -9.03 -0.55
C PHE A 15 5.12 -7.56 -0.85
N PHE A 16 4.52 -6.70 -0.03
CA PHE A 16 4.60 -5.25 -0.20
C PHE A 16 5.18 -4.57 1.03
N THR A 17 5.93 -3.50 0.79
CA THR A 17 6.33 -2.55 1.81
C THR A 17 5.85 -1.17 1.37
N VAL A 18 5.02 -0.54 2.19
CA VAL A 18 4.46 0.78 1.90
C VAL A 18 4.87 1.72 3.02
N VAL A 19 5.40 2.88 2.67
CA VAL A 19 6.02 3.81 3.61
C VAL A 19 5.23 5.11 3.64
N SER A 20 5.14 5.74 4.82
CA SER A 20 4.53 7.05 4.95
C SER A 20 5.43 8.12 4.34
N TYR A 21 4.81 9.23 3.91
CA TYR A 21 5.55 10.35 3.37
C TYR A 21 6.48 10.92 4.44
N ARG A 22 7.76 11.03 4.10
CA ARG A 22 8.82 11.49 5.01
C ARG A 22 8.89 10.66 6.30
N ARG A 23 8.41 9.43 6.24
CA ARG A 23 8.41 8.48 7.37
C ARG A 23 7.75 9.03 8.63
N GLN A 24 6.75 9.86 8.48
CA GLN A 24 6.01 10.37 9.65
C GLN A 24 5.27 9.24 10.35
N PRO A 25 5.30 9.18 11.68
CA PRO A 25 4.77 8.03 12.42
C PRO A 25 3.25 8.15 12.65
N ILE A 26 2.49 8.10 11.57
CA ILE A 26 1.03 8.27 11.63
C ILE A 26 0.24 6.99 11.38
N PHE A 27 0.89 5.91 10.92
CA PHE A 27 0.17 4.70 10.51
C PHE A 27 -0.52 3.99 11.67
N CYS A 28 -0.05 4.15 12.90
CA CYS A 28 -0.70 3.56 14.07
C CYS A 28 -1.68 4.50 14.76
N GLU A 29 -1.88 5.71 14.24
CA GLU A 29 -2.88 6.63 14.76
C GLU A 29 -4.28 6.07 14.50
N PRO A 30 -5.20 6.19 15.48
CA PRO A 30 -6.55 5.62 15.32
C PRO A 30 -7.28 6.05 14.06
N ALA A 31 -7.19 7.33 13.69
CA ALA A 31 -7.86 7.83 12.49
C ALA A 31 -7.30 7.17 11.22
N PHE A 32 -5.99 7.00 11.14
CA PHE A 32 -5.37 6.35 10.00
C PHE A 32 -5.75 4.87 9.94
N ARG A 33 -5.68 4.18 11.07
CA ARG A 33 -6.01 2.75 11.15
C ARG A 33 -7.44 2.48 10.69
N GLU A 34 -8.37 3.29 11.14
CA GLU A 34 -9.77 3.14 10.75
C GLU A 34 -9.97 3.44 9.27
N ALA A 35 -9.38 4.53 8.77
CA ALA A 35 -9.46 4.88 7.36
C ALA A 35 -8.89 3.77 6.47
N LEU A 36 -7.77 3.18 6.89
CA LEU A 36 -7.12 2.10 6.15
C LEU A 36 -7.99 0.85 6.13
N ARG A 37 -8.58 0.48 7.28
CA ARG A 37 -9.47 -0.67 7.36
C ARG A 37 -10.65 -0.52 6.41
N VAL A 38 -11.30 0.63 6.43
CA VAL A 38 -12.45 0.89 5.56
C VAL A 38 -12.04 0.90 4.09
N ALA A 39 -10.90 1.53 3.78
CA ALA A 39 -10.39 1.59 2.41
C ALA A 39 -10.10 0.20 1.85
N ILE A 40 -9.50 -0.67 2.66
CA ILE A 40 -9.20 -2.04 2.25
C ILE A 40 -10.49 -2.82 2.01
N GLU A 41 -11.45 -2.74 2.91
CA GLU A 41 -12.74 -3.43 2.74
C GLU A 41 -13.45 -2.97 1.47
N SER A 42 -13.52 -1.66 1.25
CA SER A 42 -14.18 -1.10 0.07
C SER A 42 -13.48 -1.52 -1.22
N THR A 43 -12.15 -1.51 -1.20
CA THR A 43 -11.39 -1.90 -2.38
C THR A 43 -11.59 -3.39 -2.69
N ARG A 44 -11.58 -4.24 -1.68
CA ARG A 44 -11.76 -5.68 -1.87
C ARG A 44 -13.14 -6.03 -2.38
N THR A 45 -14.15 -5.24 -2.08
CA THR A 45 -15.49 -5.45 -2.60
C THR A 45 -15.51 -5.31 -4.12
N ARG A 46 -14.78 -4.33 -4.66
CA ARG A 46 -14.75 -4.09 -6.09
C ARG A 46 -13.64 -4.85 -6.80
N TYR A 47 -12.47 -4.97 -6.16
CA TYR A 47 -11.29 -5.63 -6.71
C TYR A 47 -10.84 -6.69 -5.70
N PRO A 48 -11.43 -7.88 -5.72
CA PRO A 48 -11.14 -8.89 -4.70
C PRO A 48 -9.67 -9.31 -4.67
N PHE A 49 -9.18 -9.57 -3.49
CA PHE A 49 -7.86 -10.16 -3.25
C PHE A 49 -7.83 -10.71 -1.84
N GLU A 50 -6.90 -11.64 -1.60
CA GLU A 50 -6.71 -12.19 -0.26
C GLU A 50 -5.55 -11.51 0.42
N ILE A 51 -5.68 -11.27 1.71
CA ILE A 51 -4.60 -10.77 2.55
C ILE A 51 -4.10 -11.94 3.37
N ASP A 52 -2.88 -12.41 3.05
CA ASP A 52 -2.31 -13.57 3.71
C ASP A 52 -1.56 -13.21 4.98
N ALA A 53 -1.03 -12.00 5.05
CA ALA A 53 -0.29 -11.53 6.22
C ALA A 53 -0.28 -10.00 6.24
N TRP A 54 -0.12 -9.43 7.43
CA TRP A 54 -0.22 -8.00 7.60
C TRP A 54 0.46 -7.55 8.88
N VAL A 55 1.25 -6.49 8.80
CA VAL A 55 1.75 -5.80 9.99
C VAL A 55 1.77 -4.30 9.73
N LEU A 56 1.28 -3.53 10.68
CA LEU A 56 1.24 -2.07 10.60
C LEU A 56 2.20 -1.51 11.63
N LEU A 57 3.20 -0.79 11.16
CA LEU A 57 4.18 -0.12 11.99
C LEU A 57 3.97 1.40 11.89
N PRO A 58 4.56 2.18 12.81
CA PRO A 58 4.24 3.62 12.84
C PRO A 58 4.46 4.37 11.54
N ASP A 59 5.49 4.04 10.78
CA ASP A 59 5.84 4.77 9.55
C ASP A 59 5.86 3.90 8.30
N HIS A 60 5.48 2.63 8.40
CA HIS A 60 5.39 1.75 7.23
C HIS A 60 4.55 0.53 7.56
N LEU A 61 4.19 -0.21 6.52
CA LEU A 61 3.50 -1.49 6.67
C LEU A 61 4.11 -2.52 5.74
N HIS A 62 3.94 -3.77 6.13
CA HIS A 62 4.25 -4.91 5.27
C HIS A 62 3.01 -5.76 5.16
N CYS A 63 2.79 -6.36 3.99
CA CYS A 63 1.69 -7.30 3.83
C CYS A 63 1.98 -8.25 2.68
N ILE A 64 1.25 -9.36 2.68
CA ILE A 64 1.27 -10.32 1.58
C ILE A 64 -0.15 -10.44 1.05
N TRP A 65 -0.33 -10.26 -0.25
CA TRP A 65 -1.62 -10.43 -0.93
C TRP A 65 -1.52 -11.56 -1.94
N THR A 66 -2.64 -12.25 -2.15
CA THR A 66 -2.79 -13.16 -3.29
C THR A 66 -3.92 -12.64 -4.16
N LEU A 67 -3.65 -12.47 -5.44
CA LEU A 67 -4.61 -11.95 -6.40
C LEU A 67 -5.42 -13.08 -7.03
N PRO A 68 -6.61 -12.76 -7.60
CA PRO A 68 -7.41 -13.78 -8.28
C PRO A 68 -6.67 -14.41 -9.45
N PRO A 69 -7.08 -15.62 -9.89
CA PRO A 69 -6.32 -16.39 -10.89
C PRO A 69 -6.00 -15.68 -12.20
N ASN A 70 -6.85 -14.78 -12.66
CA ASN A 70 -6.63 -14.10 -13.93
C ASN A 70 -6.23 -12.64 -13.77
N ASP A 71 -5.72 -12.27 -12.61
CA ASP A 71 -5.50 -10.87 -12.25
C ASP A 71 -4.07 -10.68 -11.73
N ALA A 72 -3.41 -9.64 -12.21
CA ALA A 72 -2.09 -9.25 -11.75
C ALA A 72 -2.04 -7.76 -11.39
N ASP A 73 -3.19 -7.12 -11.23
CA ASP A 73 -3.27 -5.68 -11.08
C ASP A 73 -3.27 -5.23 -9.62
N PHE A 74 -2.13 -5.38 -8.96
CA PHE A 74 -1.99 -4.87 -7.60
C PHE A 74 -1.93 -3.34 -7.59
N ALA A 75 -1.47 -2.72 -8.67
CA ALA A 75 -1.30 -1.26 -8.71
C ALA A 75 -2.62 -0.51 -8.59
N THR A 76 -3.66 -0.96 -9.29
CA THR A 76 -5.00 -0.36 -9.17
C THR A 76 -5.52 -0.49 -7.74
N ARG A 77 -5.31 -1.65 -7.12
CA ARG A 77 -5.76 -1.88 -5.75
C ARG A 77 -5.06 -0.94 -4.77
N TRP A 78 -3.74 -0.82 -4.85
CA TRP A 78 -3.02 0.14 -4.00
C TRP A 78 -3.43 1.58 -4.28
N GLY A 79 -3.65 1.92 -5.54
CA GLY A 79 -4.12 3.25 -5.92
C GLY A 79 -5.46 3.57 -5.27
N GLN A 80 -6.41 2.63 -5.29
CA GLN A 80 -7.71 2.80 -4.67
C GLN A 80 -7.60 2.94 -3.14
N ILE A 81 -6.80 2.08 -2.52
CA ILE A 81 -6.62 2.12 -1.06
C ILE A 81 -6.02 3.46 -0.64
N LYS A 82 -4.93 3.85 -1.28
CA LYS A 82 -4.26 5.12 -0.94
C LYS A 82 -5.17 6.32 -1.14
N ARG A 83 -5.91 6.34 -2.23
CA ARG A 83 -6.82 7.44 -2.51
C ARG A 83 -7.93 7.53 -1.46
N ARG A 84 -8.53 6.40 -1.12
CA ARG A 84 -9.61 6.38 -0.12
C ARG A 84 -9.14 6.82 1.25
N VAL A 85 -7.95 6.40 1.66
CA VAL A 85 -7.36 6.84 2.93
C VAL A 85 -7.10 8.34 2.90
N SER A 86 -6.52 8.84 1.81
CA SER A 86 -6.22 10.27 1.68
C SER A 86 -7.49 11.13 1.71
N LEU A 87 -8.57 10.64 1.09
CA LEU A 87 -9.85 11.36 1.13
C LEU A 87 -10.46 11.35 2.52
N SER A 88 -10.26 10.26 3.26
CA SER A 88 -10.88 10.09 4.57
C SER A 88 -10.16 10.85 5.68
N CYS A 89 -8.83 10.82 5.72
CA CYS A 89 -8.08 11.43 6.81
C CYS A 89 -6.91 12.31 6.35
N GLY A 90 -6.87 12.66 5.06
CA GLY A 90 -5.77 13.45 4.51
C GLY A 90 -5.66 14.82 5.14
N GLU A 91 -6.78 15.46 5.43
CA GLU A 91 -6.77 16.79 6.07
C GLU A 91 -6.12 16.76 7.43
N GLN A 92 -6.41 15.73 8.22
CA GLN A 92 -5.87 15.59 9.56
C GLN A 92 -4.34 15.48 9.57
N PHE A 93 -3.78 14.84 8.55
CA PHE A 93 -2.34 14.58 8.47
C PHE A 93 -1.64 15.45 7.44
N ARG A 94 -2.33 16.45 6.92
CA ARG A 94 -1.76 17.32 5.91
C ARG A 94 -0.68 18.23 6.50
N ARG A 95 0.42 18.35 5.78
CA ARG A 95 1.52 19.26 6.13
C ARG A 95 1.82 20.14 4.93
N ASP A 96 1.27 21.34 4.93
CA ASP A 96 1.42 22.27 3.79
C ASP A 96 2.88 22.60 3.49
N GLU A 97 3.72 22.65 4.51
CA GLU A 97 5.14 22.95 4.36
C GLU A 97 5.88 21.88 3.55
N TRP A 98 5.29 20.71 3.39
CA TRP A 98 5.89 19.62 2.61
C TRP A 98 5.39 19.56 1.18
N LEU A 99 4.45 20.43 0.82
CA LEU A 99 3.85 20.37 -0.51
C LEU A 99 4.65 21.22 -1.48
N ALA A 100 5.37 20.56 -2.39
CA ALA A 100 5.95 21.23 -3.54
C ALA A 100 4.84 21.68 -4.48
N SER A 101 5.15 22.63 -5.38
CA SER A 101 4.17 23.15 -6.33
C SER A 101 3.45 22.05 -7.11
N SER A 102 4.18 21.02 -7.54
CA SER A 102 3.58 19.92 -8.29
C SER A 102 2.58 19.14 -7.45
N LYS A 103 2.88 18.90 -6.17
CA LYS A 103 1.97 18.20 -5.27
C LYS A 103 0.70 19.00 -5.03
N ARG A 104 0.85 20.32 -4.80
CA ARG A 104 -0.31 21.19 -4.61
C ARG A 104 -1.20 21.20 -5.85
N LYS A 105 -0.57 21.28 -7.02
CA LYS A 105 -1.28 21.27 -8.28
C LYS A 105 -2.09 20.00 -8.49
N HIS A 106 -1.57 18.86 -8.04
CA HIS A 106 -2.24 17.59 -8.17
C HIS A 106 -3.06 17.22 -6.93
N ARG A 107 -3.14 18.12 -5.95
CA ARG A 107 -3.88 17.92 -4.70
C ARG A 107 -3.47 16.66 -3.95
N GLU A 108 -2.21 16.32 -4.01
CA GLU A 108 -1.71 15.15 -3.29
C GLU A 108 -1.67 15.41 -1.79
N ALA A 109 -2.03 14.40 -1.01
CA ALA A 109 -1.93 14.45 0.44
C ALA A 109 -0.51 14.11 0.88
N THR A 110 -0.17 14.48 2.12
CA THR A 110 1.16 14.20 2.67
C THR A 110 1.16 12.95 3.56
N ILE A 111 0.45 11.90 3.12
CA ILE A 111 0.35 10.64 3.86
C ILE A 111 1.30 9.60 3.30
N TRP A 112 1.30 9.43 1.99
CA TRP A 112 1.98 8.32 1.35
C TRP A 112 3.22 8.74 0.60
N GLN A 113 4.28 7.93 0.71
CA GLN A 113 5.37 8.00 -0.25
C GLN A 113 4.84 7.45 -1.57
N ARG A 114 5.19 8.08 -2.69
CA ARG A 114 4.63 7.69 -3.98
C ARG A 114 4.94 6.26 -4.35
N ARG A 115 6.18 5.83 -4.14
CA ARG A 115 6.59 4.48 -4.50
C ARG A 115 6.45 3.55 -3.30
N TYR A 116 6.12 2.30 -3.61
CA TYR A 116 6.14 1.23 -2.64
C TYR A 116 6.95 0.08 -3.24
N TRP A 117 7.37 -0.84 -2.39
CA TRP A 117 8.15 -1.99 -2.82
C TRP A 117 7.23 -3.18 -3.01
N GLU A 118 7.40 -3.91 -4.11
CA GLU A 118 6.68 -5.15 -4.34
C GLU A 118 7.69 -6.26 -4.65
N HIS A 119 7.40 -7.44 -4.15
CA HIS A 119 8.18 -8.64 -4.41
C HIS A 119 7.23 -9.77 -4.76
N LEU A 120 7.36 -10.32 -5.96
CA LEU A 120 6.58 -11.48 -6.38
C LEU A 120 7.10 -12.71 -5.64
N ILE A 121 6.24 -13.35 -4.86
CA ILE A 121 6.57 -14.58 -4.15
C ILE A 121 6.73 -15.70 -5.18
N ARG A 122 7.88 -16.37 -5.17
CA ARG A 122 8.23 -17.31 -6.22
C ARG A 122 7.90 -18.76 -5.90
N ASP A 123 7.91 -19.13 -4.62
CA ASP A 123 7.66 -20.51 -4.20
C ASP A 123 7.30 -20.56 -2.71
N GLN A 124 7.05 -21.76 -2.19
CA GLN A 124 6.68 -21.97 -0.79
C GLN A 124 7.75 -21.46 0.17
N GLN A 125 9.00 -21.67 -0.15
CA GLN A 125 10.10 -21.25 0.72
C GLN A 125 10.19 -19.73 0.78
N ASP A 126 10.01 -19.07 -0.36
CA ASP A 126 9.98 -17.62 -0.44
C ASP A 126 8.80 -17.06 0.37
N PHE A 127 7.63 -17.69 0.24
CA PHE A 127 6.45 -17.32 1.02
C PHE A 127 6.73 -17.42 2.51
N ALA A 128 7.31 -18.54 2.95
CA ALA A 128 7.60 -18.76 4.37
C ALA A 128 8.57 -17.72 4.92
N ARG A 129 9.60 -17.35 4.14
CA ARG A 129 10.55 -16.33 4.57
C ARG A 129 9.90 -14.98 4.80
N HIS A 130 8.97 -14.61 3.92
CA HIS A 130 8.28 -13.33 4.06
C HIS A 130 7.23 -13.34 5.16
N MET A 131 6.59 -14.48 5.36
CA MET A 131 5.70 -14.65 6.52
C MET A 131 6.46 -14.50 7.83
N ASP A 132 7.63 -15.09 7.92
CA ASP A 132 8.47 -14.99 9.14
C ASP A 132 8.96 -13.55 9.35
N TYR A 133 9.21 -12.82 8.27
CA TYR A 133 9.61 -11.43 8.35
C TYR A 133 8.51 -10.55 8.96
N ILE A 134 7.28 -10.84 8.62
CA ILE A 134 6.16 -10.10 9.16
C ILE A 134 5.88 -10.53 10.62
#